data_22f818e0d62a9ee21b2850176cb0d401
#
_entry.id   22f818e0d62a9ee21b2850176cb0d401
#
_cell.length_a   1.000
_cell.length_b   1.000
_cell.length_c   1.000
_cell.angle_alpha   90.00
_cell.angle_beta   90.00
_cell.angle_gamma   90.00
#
_symmetry.space_group_name_H-M   'P 1'
#
loop_
_entity.id
_entity.type
_entity.pdbx_description
1 polymer ?
#
loop_
_entity_poly.entity_id
_entity_poly.type
_entity_poly.pdbx_seq_one_letter_code
_entity_poly.pdbx_strand_id
1 'polypeptide(L)'
;MTQQQVLEQLRTRLGQEIHTSDWLEITQARIDAFADATGDHQWIHVDPVRAARESPWKSTIAHGFLTLSLYPLLRGLVTADRPVFPGVRQVINYGLDKLRFPSAVVVGSRIRARCVLQKVEPVTGGLQVTEQYTVEIEGQAKPACVAKAIMRLYF
;
A
#
# COMPACT_ATOMS: atom_id res chain seq x y z
N MET A 1 -7.46 22.91 -7.24
CA MET A 1 -7.85 23.31 -5.86
C MET A 1 -6.64 23.92 -5.17
N THR A 2 -6.84 24.87 -4.27
CA THR A 2 -5.78 25.41 -3.42
C THR A 2 -5.49 24.49 -2.25
N GLN A 3 -4.34 24.66 -1.61
CA GLN A 3 -3.99 23.91 -0.39
C GLN A 3 -5.07 24.02 0.70
N GLN A 4 -5.61 25.23 0.92
CA GLN A 4 -6.64 25.47 1.91
C GLN A 4 -7.95 24.70 1.59
N GLN A 5 -8.37 24.69 0.34
CA GLN A 5 -9.56 23.94 -0.08
C GLN A 5 -9.39 22.43 0.12
N VAL A 6 -8.21 21.89 -0.20
CA VAL A 6 -7.90 20.47 0.03
C VAL A 6 -7.90 20.14 1.53
N LEU A 7 -7.29 21.02 2.35
CA LEU A 7 -7.29 20.86 3.81
C LEU A 7 -8.72 20.80 4.39
N GLU A 8 -9.57 21.74 4.00
CA GLU A 8 -10.96 21.80 4.46
C GLU A 8 -11.74 20.55 4.02
N GLN A 9 -11.60 20.15 2.77
CA GLN A 9 -12.25 18.94 2.26
C GLN A 9 -11.80 17.68 3.01
N LEU A 10 -10.50 17.53 3.26
CA LEU A 10 -9.99 16.37 4.00
C LEU A 10 -10.46 16.36 5.46
N ARG A 11 -10.53 17.52 6.10
CA ARG A 11 -11.03 17.62 7.49
C ARG A 11 -12.45 17.11 7.66
N THR A 12 -13.31 17.28 6.66
CA THR A 12 -14.69 16.74 6.72
C THR A 12 -14.77 15.23 6.63
N ARG A 13 -13.68 14.58 6.23
CA ARG A 13 -13.58 13.12 6.00
C ARG A 13 -12.72 12.39 7.03
N LEU A 14 -12.30 13.08 8.08
CA LEU A 14 -11.53 12.45 9.17
C LEU A 14 -12.29 11.27 9.78
N GLY A 15 -11.60 10.14 9.98
CA GLY A 15 -12.16 8.90 10.50
C GLY A 15 -12.97 8.08 9.50
N GLN A 16 -13.14 8.57 8.27
CA GLN A 16 -13.89 7.86 7.22
C GLN A 16 -12.96 7.04 6.32
N GLU A 17 -13.49 5.95 5.79
CA GLU A 17 -12.87 5.25 4.67
C GLU A 17 -12.95 6.15 3.44
N ILE A 18 -11.80 6.48 2.89
CA ILE A 18 -11.67 7.42 1.77
C ILE A 18 -11.30 6.72 0.48
N HIS A 19 -10.91 5.46 0.54
CA HIS A 19 -10.53 4.67 -0.64
C HIS A 19 -10.59 3.18 -0.36
N THR A 20 -11.08 2.44 -1.34
CA THR A 20 -10.92 0.98 -1.46
C THR A 20 -10.51 0.70 -2.90
N SER A 21 -9.40 -0.02 -3.09
CA SER A 21 -8.91 -0.37 -4.42
C SER A 21 -9.69 -1.52 -5.04
N ASP A 22 -9.52 -1.72 -6.35
CA ASP A 22 -9.81 -2.99 -6.99
C ASP A 22 -8.89 -4.09 -6.46
N TRP A 23 -9.26 -5.34 -6.72
CA TRP A 23 -8.43 -6.49 -6.44
C TRP A 23 -7.26 -6.58 -7.42
N LEU A 24 -6.07 -6.85 -6.89
CA LEU A 24 -4.83 -7.03 -7.65
C LEU A 24 -4.28 -8.43 -7.39
N GLU A 25 -4.07 -9.20 -8.45
CA GLU A 25 -3.39 -10.50 -8.35
C GLU A 25 -1.88 -10.30 -8.12
N ILE A 26 -1.32 -11.06 -7.17
CA ILE A 26 0.11 -11.09 -6.90
C ILE A 26 0.72 -12.29 -7.62
N THR A 27 1.28 -12.04 -8.80
CA THR A 27 1.90 -13.06 -9.64
C THR A 27 3.33 -13.35 -9.22
N GLN A 28 3.86 -14.54 -9.58
CA GLN A 28 5.28 -14.87 -9.39
C GLN A 28 6.18 -13.87 -10.11
N ALA A 29 5.82 -13.45 -11.31
CA ALA A 29 6.59 -12.47 -12.06
C ALA A 29 6.75 -11.13 -11.31
N ARG A 30 5.72 -10.68 -10.61
CA ARG A 30 5.79 -9.47 -9.77
C ARG A 30 6.70 -9.67 -8.57
N ILE A 31 6.66 -10.84 -7.95
CA ILE A 31 7.54 -11.20 -6.81
C ILE A 31 8.99 -11.25 -7.29
N ASP A 32 9.27 -11.91 -8.40
CA ASP A 32 10.61 -12.02 -8.98
C ASP A 32 11.18 -10.64 -9.35
N ALA A 33 10.37 -9.78 -9.97
CA ALA A 33 10.77 -8.41 -10.29
C ALA A 33 11.12 -7.59 -9.05
N PHE A 34 10.38 -7.76 -7.95
CA PHE A 34 10.69 -7.09 -6.69
C PHE A 34 11.97 -7.65 -6.06
N ALA A 35 12.19 -8.97 -6.10
CA ALA A 35 13.41 -9.61 -5.65
C ALA A 35 14.64 -9.08 -6.43
N ASP A 36 14.53 -8.96 -7.75
CA ASP A 36 15.58 -8.41 -8.60
C ASP A 36 15.88 -6.95 -8.28
N ALA A 37 14.84 -6.15 -8.06
CA ALA A 37 14.99 -4.72 -7.76
C ALA A 37 15.62 -4.45 -6.38
N THR A 38 15.41 -5.35 -5.41
CA THR A 38 15.83 -5.14 -4.01
C THR A 38 17.02 -6.01 -3.58
N GLY A 39 17.32 -7.07 -4.33
CA GLY A 39 18.32 -8.08 -3.96
C GLY A 39 17.82 -9.14 -2.98
N ASP A 40 16.56 -9.11 -2.57
CA ASP A 40 15.99 -10.12 -1.66
C ASP A 40 15.49 -11.34 -2.44
N HIS A 41 16.41 -12.24 -2.74
CA HIS A 41 16.17 -13.51 -3.43
C HIS A 41 16.03 -14.69 -2.45
N GLN A 42 15.46 -14.48 -1.28
CA GLN A 42 15.20 -15.59 -0.37
C GLN A 42 14.29 -16.63 -1.04
N TRP A 43 14.64 -17.91 -0.88
CA TRP A 43 13.98 -19.03 -1.60
C TRP A 43 12.46 -19.08 -1.39
N ILE A 44 11.96 -18.60 -0.24
CA ILE A 44 10.52 -18.55 0.03
C ILE A 44 9.75 -17.66 -0.96
N HIS A 45 10.44 -16.77 -1.66
CA HIS A 45 9.86 -15.86 -2.63
C HIS A 45 10.09 -16.31 -4.08
N VAL A 46 11.27 -16.83 -4.39
CA VAL A 46 11.73 -17.00 -5.78
C VAL A 46 11.95 -18.45 -6.22
N ASP A 47 11.78 -19.44 -5.34
CA ASP A 47 11.97 -20.86 -5.67
C ASP A 47 10.66 -21.66 -5.45
N PRO A 48 9.77 -21.73 -6.48
CA PRO A 48 8.51 -22.46 -6.36
C PRO A 48 8.68 -23.95 -6.07
N VAL A 49 9.73 -24.58 -6.61
CA VAL A 49 9.99 -26.01 -6.43
C VAL A 49 10.36 -26.31 -4.98
N ARG A 50 11.28 -25.55 -4.43
CA ARG A 50 11.67 -25.67 -3.03
C ARG A 50 10.52 -25.27 -2.09
N ALA A 51 9.80 -24.20 -2.39
CA ALA A 51 8.68 -23.75 -1.60
C ALA A 51 7.56 -24.78 -1.50
N ALA A 52 7.25 -25.51 -2.59
CA ALA A 52 6.27 -26.58 -2.57
C ALA A 52 6.62 -27.71 -1.60
N ARG A 53 7.90 -27.98 -1.40
CA ARG A 53 8.39 -29.05 -0.50
C ARG A 53 8.56 -28.57 0.95
N GLU A 54 9.20 -27.41 1.14
CA GLU A 54 9.75 -26.97 2.42
C GLU A 54 8.97 -25.84 3.08
N SER A 55 8.27 -25.02 2.28
CA SER A 55 7.52 -23.88 2.82
C SER A 55 6.28 -24.34 3.61
N PRO A 56 5.96 -23.69 4.74
CA PRO A 56 4.71 -23.95 5.45
C PRO A 56 3.46 -23.60 4.63
N TRP A 57 3.60 -22.73 3.64
CA TRP A 57 2.50 -22.36 2.71
C TRP A 57 2.40 -23.29 1.50
N LYS A 58 3.35 -24.23 1.31
CA LYS A 58 3.45 -25.12 0.14
C LYS A 58 3.49 -24.38 -1.22
N SER A 59 3.90 -23.14 -1.17
CA SER A 59 4.01 -22.24 -2.32
C SER A 59 4.95 -21.09 -1.98
N THR A 60 5.34 -20.30 -2.97
CA THR A 60 6.04 -19.03 -2.72
C THR A 60 5.08 -17.99 -2.14
N ILE A 61 5.64 -17.03 -1.44
CA ILE A 61 4.92 -15.89 -0.88
C ILE A 61 5.57 -14.58 -1.34
N ALA A 62 4.75 -13.53 -1.42
CA ALA A 62 5.26 -12.18 -1.65
C ALA A 62 6.09 -11.69 -0.47
N HIS A 63 7.09 -10.84 -0.75
CA HIS A 63 7.76 -10.06 0.30
C HIS A 63 6.74 -9.16 0.99
N GLY A 64 6.81 -9.05 2.30
CA GLY A 64 6.00 -8.06 3.03
C GLY A 64 6.24 -6.65 2.49
N PHE A 65 7.49 -6.31 2.18
CA PHE A 65 7.85 -5.02 1.60
C PHE A 65 7.33 -4.83 0.16
N LEU A 66 7.12 -5.88 -0.63
CA LEU A 66 6.39 -5.77 -1.90
C LEU A 66 4.96 -5.31 -1.66
N THR A 67 4.25 -5.97 -0.75
CA THR A 67 2.86 -5.62 -0.39
C THR A 67 2.76 -4.17 0.07
N LEU A 68 3.71 -3.70 0.90
CA LEU A 68 3.79 -2.31 1.31
C LEU A 68 4.09 -1.36 0.14
N SER A 69 5.05 -1.71 -0.72
CA SER A 69 5.48 -0.88 -1.85
C SER A 69 4.38 -0.67 -2.90
N LEU A 70 3.36 -1.51 -2.89
CA LEU A 70 2.17 -1.35 -3.74
C LEU A 70 1.21 -0.24 -3.25
N TYR A 71 1.50 0.41 -2.12
CA TYR A 71 0.66 1.48 -1.57
C TYR A 71 0.30 2.56 -2.60
N PRO A 72 1.24 3.16 -3.35
CA PRO A 72 0.88 4.20 -4.32
C PRO A 72 -0.05 3.69 -5.42
N LEU A 73 0.18 2.46 -5.90
CA LEU A 73 -0.66 1.83 -6.92
C LEU A 73 -2.06 1.55 -6.38
N LEU A 74 -2.15 0.82 -5.28
CA LEU A 74 -3.43 0.43 -4.66
C LEU A 74 -4.22 1.64 -4.13
N ARG A 75 -3.53 2.70 -3.73
CA ARG A 75 -4.16 3.96 -3.29
C ARG A 75 -4.62 4.84 -4.46
N GLY A 76 -4.20 4.53 -5.69
CA GLY A 76 -4.51 5.29 -6.88
C GLY A 76 -3.70 6.59 -7.05
N LEU A 77 -2.58 6.74 -6.32
CA LEU A 77 -1.76 7.96 -6.35
C LEU A 77 -1.03 8.18 -7.68
N VAL A 78 -0.88 7.13 -8.48
CA VAL A 78 -0.14 7.14 -9.75
C VAL A 78 -1.03 7.34 -10.98
N THR A 79 -2.33 7.56 -10.79
CA THR A 79 -3.30 7.73 -11.89
C THR A 79 -3.33 9.20 -12.33
N ALA A 80 -2.64 9.51 -13.44
CA ALA A 80 -2.51 10.88 -13.94
C ALA A 80 -3.85 11.55 -14.29
N ASP A 81 -4.77 10.79 -14.89
CA ASP A 81 -6.05 11.30 -15.37
C ASP A 81 -7.07 11.57 -14.25
N ARG A 82 -6.83 11.05 -13.06
CA ARG A 82 -7.71 11.19 -11.91
C ARG A 82 -6.91 11.42 -10.63
N PRO A 83 -6.35 12.61 -10.43
CA PRO A 83 -5.56 12.90 -9.24
C PRO A 83 -6.43 12.76 -7.98
N VAL A 84 -5.94 11.97 -7.03
CA VAL A 84 -6.61 11.78 -5.72
C VAL A 84 -6.73 13.09 -4.95
N PHE A 85 -5.76 13.96 -5.13
CA PHE A 85 -5.70 15.28 -4.50
C PHE A 85 -5.60 16.37 -5.59
N PRO A 86 -6.74 16.93 -6.04
CA PRO A 86 -6.72 17.95 -7.09
C PRO A 86 -5.92 19.19 -6.68
N GLY A 87 -5.02 19.64 -7.56
CA GLY A 87 -4.13 20.79 -7.32
C GLY A 87 -2.80 20.44 -6.68
N VAL A 88 -2.62 19.22 -6.22
CA VAL A 88 -1.34 18.73 -5.71
C VAL A 88 -0.41 18.41 -6.87
N ARG A 89 0.83 18.89 -6.80
CA ARG A 89 1.89 18.65 -7.79
C ARG A 89 2.74 17.43 -7.45
N GLN A 90 2.94 17.16 -6.16
CA GLN A 90 3.76 16.06 -5.69
C GLN A 90 3.14 15.41 -4.46
N VAL A 91 3.13 14.08 -4.45
CA VAL A 91 2.82 13.26 -3.28
C VAL A 91 4.07 12.51 -2.90
N ILE A 92 4.58 12.75 -1.70
CA ILE A 92 5.81 12.13 -1.21
C ILE A 92 5.47 11.18 -0.07
N ASN A 93 5.90 9.93 -0.17
CA ASN A 93 5.86 8.99 0.94
C ASN A 93 6.85 9.45 2.01
N TYR A 94 6.34 9.90 3.15
CA TYR A 94 7.15 10.52 4.18
C TYR A 94 7.57 9.54 5.28
N GLY A 95 6.68 8.61 5.62
CA GLY A 95 6.98 7.63 6.65
C GLY A 95 5.83 6.66 6.90
N LEU A 96 6.07 5.78 7.86
CA LEU A 96 5.13 4.76 8.30
C LEU A 96 5.19 4.63 9.81
N ASP A 97 4.02 4.52 10.43
CA ASP A 97 3.92 4.13 11.82
C ASP A 97 3.18 2.79 11.95
N LYS A 98 3.54 2.02 12.97
CA LYS A 98 2.83 0.77 13.35
C LYS A 98 2.66 -0.22 12.19
N LEU A 99 3.69 -0.37 11.36
CA LEU A 99 3.70 -1.35 10.27
C LEU A 99 3.76 -2.78 10.81
N ARG A 100 2.86 -3.65 10.31
CA ARG A 100 2.84 -5.10 10.56
C ARG A 100 2.40 -5.85 9.30
N PHE A 101 2.87 -7.08 9.17
CA PHE A 101 2.49 -8.04 8.13
C PHE A 101 1.85 -9.28 8.79
N PRO A 102 0.56 -9.23 9.15
CA PRO A 102 -0.07 -10.31 9.93
C PRO A 102 -0.22 -11.62 9.19
N SER A 103 -0.37 -11.58 7.85
CA SER A 103 -0.53 -12.78 7.00
C SER A 103 0.35 -12.70 5.77
N ALA A 104 0.91 -13.84 5.37
CA ALA A 104 1.65 -13.97 4.12
C ALA A 104 0.69 -13.91 2.92
N VAL A 105 1.13 -13.24 1.86
CA VAL A 105 0.45 -13.24 0.56
C VAL A 105 1.04 -14.37 -0.28
N VAL A 106 0.32 -15.47 -0.38
CA VAL A 106 0.70 -16.60 -1.24
C VAL A 106 0.60 -16.18 -2.71
N VAL A 107 1.55 -16.62 -3.53
CA VAL A 107 1.53 -16.35 -4.97
C VAL A 107 0.17 -16.70 -5.59
N GLY A 108 -0.34 -15.86 -6.47
CA GLY A 108 -1.67 -16.02 -7.08
C GLY A 108 -2.83 -15.48 -6.24
N SER A 109 -2.58 -15.08 -4.97
CA SER A 109 -3.62 -14.41 -4.17
C SER A 109 -3.97 -13.04 -4.75
N ARG A 110 -5.22 -12.62 -4.55
CA ARG A 110 -5.67 -11.26 -4.87
C ARG A 110 -5.70 -10.42 -3.60
N ILE A 111 -5.16 -9.23 -3.69
CA ILE A 111 -5.13 -8.27 -2.58
C ILE A 111 -5.82 -6.96 -2.97
N ARG A 112 -6.32 -6.22 -1.99
CA ARG A 112 -6.81 -4.85 -2.17
C ARG A 112 -6.49 -4.00 -0.95
N ALA A 113 -6.38 -2.70 -1.16
CA ALA A 113 -6.18 -1.74 -0.09
C ALA A 113 -7.50 -1.10 0.35
N ARG A 114 -7.61 -0.86 1.66
CA ARG A 114 -8.59 0.04 2.27
C ARG A 114 -7.85 1.13 3.02
N CYS A 115 -8.24 2.37 2.82
CA CYS A 115 -7.61 3.53 3.43
C CYS A 115 -8.63 4.35 4.21
N VAL A 116 -8.35 4.57 5.50
CA VAL A 116 -9.14 5.43 6.38
C VAL A 116 -8.32 6.66 6.72
N LEU A 117 -8.87 7.85 6.46
CA LEU A 117 -8.20 9.10 6.78
C LEU A 117 -8.13 9.30 8.30
N GLN A 118 -6.90 9.41 8.83
CA GLN A 118 -6.67 9.55 10.26
C GLN A 118 -6.35 10.99 10.67
N LYS A 119 -5.56 11.69 9.88
CA LYS A 119 -5.06 13.01 10.23
C LYS A 119 -4.71 13.83 8.98
N VAL A 120 -4.91 15.13 9.06
CA VAL A 120 -4.40 16.08 8.08
C VAL A 120 -3.91 17.33 8.80
N GLU A 121 -2.68 17.76 8.50
CA GLU A 121 -2.01 18.87 9.14
C GLU A 121 -1.29 19.74 8.12
N PRO A 122 -1.34 21.08 8.26
CA PRO A 122 -0.46 21.95 7.52
C PRO A 122 1.00 21.71 7.90
N VAL A 123 1.87 21.71 6.90
CA VAL A 123 3.32 21.69 7.05
C VAL A 123 3.92 22.75 6.15
N THR A 124 5.20 23.08 6.33
CA THR A 124 5.89 24.04 5.46
C THR A 124 5.78 23.62 4.00
N GLY A 125 5.14 24.45 3.18
CA GLY A 125 4.96 24.23 1.76
C GLY A 125 3.88 23.24 1.35
N GLY A 126 3.09 22.69 2.29
CA GLY A 126 2.08 21.69 1.94
C GLY A 126 1.24 21.16 3.07
N LEU A 127 0.72 19.96 2.90
CA LEU A 127 -0.05 19.22 3.89
C LEU A 127 0.61 17.88 4.21
N GLN A 128 0.54 17.45 5.46
CA GLN A 128 0.83 16.07 5.85
C GLN A 128 -0.47 15.33 6.08
N VAL A 129 -0.61 14.19 5.45
CA VAL A 129 -1.79 13.32 5.55
C VAL A 129 -1.36 11.98 6.12
N THR A 130 -2.11 11.49 7.12
CA THR A 130 -1.93 10.16 7.68
C THR A 130 -3.17 9.32 7.41
N GLU A 131 -2.98 8.17 6.79
CA GLU A 131 -4.03 7.20 6.50
C GLU A 131 -3.75 5.87 7.22
N GLN A 132 -4.79 5.24 7.78
CA GLN A 132 -4.74 3.83 8.13
C GLN A 132 -4.81 3.05 6.83
N TYR A 133 -3.73 2.39 6.45
CA TYR A 133 -3.60 1.53 5.28
C TYR A 133 -3.73 0.08 5.69
N THR A 134 -4.71 -0.61 5.15
CA THR A 134 -4.96 -2.04 5.39
C THR A 134 -5.01 -2.76 4.05
N VAL A 135 -4.20 -3.80 3.89
CA VAL A 135 -4.23 -4.66 2.69
C VAL A 135 -4.92 -5.96 3.06
N GLU A 136 -6.06 -6.19 2.43
CA GLU A 136 -6.84 -7.43 2.55
C GLU A 136 -6.34 -8.46 1.55
N ILE A 137 -6.47 -9.76 1.91
CA ILE A 137 -6.28 -10.89 1.01
C ILE A 137 -7.66 -11.49 0.76
N GLU A 138 -8.03 -11.70 -0.50
CA GLU A 138 -9.33 -12.28 -0.87
C GLU A 138 -9.55 -13.62 -0.16
N GLY A 139 -10.70 -13.75 0.49
CA GLY A 139 -11.07 -14.98 1.23
C GLY A 139 -10.38 -15.18 2.58
N GLN A 140 -9.57 -14.22 3.06
CA GLN A 140 -8.90 -14.34 4.35
C GLN A 140 -9.39 -13.25 5.33
N ALA A 141 -9.52 -13.62 6.60
CA ALA A 141 -9.93 -12.68 7.65
C ALA A 141 -8.78 -11.78 8.12
N LYS A 142 -7.53 -12.30 8.14
CA LYS A 142 -6.36 -11.54 8.54
C LYS A 142 -5.78 -10.77 7.35
N PRO A 143 -5.46 -9.48 7.51
CA PRO A 143 -4.85 -8.69 6.46
C PRO A 143 -3.38 -9.07 6.19
N ALA A 144 -2.92 -8.79 4.98
CA ALA A 144 -1.52 -8.94 4.59
C ALA A 144 -0.62 -7.85 5.16
N CYS A 145 -1.16 -6.65 5.31
CA CYS A 145 -0.42 -5.48 5.78
C CYS A 145 -1.36 -4.53 6.51
N VAL A 146 -0.89 -3.97 7.60
CA VAL A 146 -1.51 -2.82 8.27
C VAL A 146 -0.43 -1.81 8.63
N ALA A 147 -0.68 -0.53 8.33
CA ALA A 147 0.23 0.55 8.64
C ALA A 147 -0.53 1.88 8.78
N LYS A 148 0.09 2.84 9.46
CA LYS A 148 -0.26 4.24 9.30
C LYS A 148 0.67 4.84 8.26
N ALA A 149 0.17 5.05 7.05
CA ALA A 149 0.93 5.66 5.97
C ALA A 149 0.89 7.18 6.10
N ILE A 150 2.06 7.80 6.10
CA ILE A 150 2.23 9.24 6.21
C ILE A 150 2.76 9.77 4.89
N MET A 151 2.01 10.65 4.26
CA MET A 151 2.40 11.29 3.01
C MET A 151 2.43 12.81 3.14
N ARG A 152 3.21 13.47 2.30
CA ARG A 152 3.22 14.93 2.15
C ARG A 152 2.75 15.33 0.77
N LEU A 153 1.85 16.31 0.76
CA LEU A 153 1.25 16.86 -0.44
C LEU A 153 1.82 18.27 -0.65
N TYR A 154 2.41 18.51 -1.82
CA TYR A 154 2.94 19.82 -2.20
C TYR A 154 2.14 20.40 -3.38
N PHE A 155 1.85 21.70 -3.30
CA PHE A 155 0.96 22.42 -4.21
C PHE A 155 1.69 23.32 -5.21
#